data_335688c778adf022cd271285382f7ad2
#
_entry.id   335688c778adf022cd271285382f7ad2
#
_cell.length_a   1.000
_cell.length_b   1.000
_cell.length_c   1.000
_cell.angle_alpha   90.00
_cell.angle_beta   90.00
_cell.angle_gamma   90.00
#
_symmetry.space_group_name_H-M   'P 1'
#
loop_
_entity.id
_entity.type
_entity.pdbx_description
1 polymer ?
#
loop_
_entity_poly.entity_id
_entity_poly.type
_entity_poly.pdbx_seq_one_letter_code
_entity_poly.pdbx_strand_id
1 'polypeptide(L)'
;MKSDSVKKGMQTAPQRSLFNALGLTKEELEKPLVAIVSSYNEIVPGHMNLDKIVEAAKLGVAMAGGTPIVFPAIAVCDGIAMGHVGMKYSLVTRDLIADSTECMALAHAFDAMVMVPNCDKNVPGLLMAAARVNIPTVFVSGGPMLAGHVQGQRTSLSSMFEAVGAHAAGKMTEEQVDDYVSHACPTCGSCSGMYTANSMNCLTEAIGMGLQGNGTIPAVYSDRIKLAKHAGMQVMEMYKKNIRPRDIMCEKAFLNAMTVDMALGCSTNTMLHLPAIAHEAGVKLNLDIANEISAKTPNLCHLAPAGHTYMEQLNEAGGVYAVMNELNKKGLLYTDLMTVTGKTVGENIEHVVNRNPEVIRPIDNPYSETGGIAVLKGNLAPDSGVVKRSAVVPEMMVHEGPARVFDCEEDAIAAIKGGKIVAGDVVVIRYEGPKGGPGMREMLNPTSAIAGMGLGSSVALITDGRFSGASRGASIGHVSPEAAVGGPIALVEEGDIIKINIPENTLMVDVSDEEMEKRRKNWKPREPKVTSGYLRRYANMVTSGSTGAILK
;
A
#
# COMPACT_ATOMS: atom_id res chain seq x y z
N MET A 1 -27.14 -21.09 5.59
CA MET A 1 -25.77 -21.02 5.05
C MET A 1 -25.86 -20.80 3.55
N LYS A 2 -25.00 -19.96 2.98
CA LYS A 2 -24.91 -19.84 1.50
C LYS A 2 -24.49 -21.20 0.90
N SER A 3 -23.56 -21.87 1.55
CA SER A 3 -23.07 -23.19 1.15
C SER A 3 -24.13 -24.30 1.13
N ASP A 4 -25.29 -24.09 1.72
CA ASP A 4 -26.39 -25.06 1.62
C ASP A 4 -26.85 -25.29 0.18
N SER A 5 -26.66 -24.30 -0.71
CA SER A 5 -26.95 -24.40 -2.15
C SER A 5 -26.14 -25.47 -2.87
N VAL A 6 -25.00 -25.91 -2.30
CA VAL A 6 -24.10 -26.94 -2.88
C VAL A 6 -23.96 -28.18 -2.00
N LYS A 7 -24.53 -28.21 -0.80
CA LYS A 7 -24.39 -29.36 0.13
C LYS A 7 -25.68 -29.93 0.69
N LYS A 8 -26.85 -29.28 0.51
CA LYS A 8 -28.13 -29.78 1.01
C LYS A 8 -29.14 -30.12 -0.10
N GLY A 9 -29.91 -31.18 0.14
CA GLY A 9 -30.95 -31.64 -0.79
C GLY A 9 -30.45 -32.73 -1.76
N MET A 10 -31.40 -33.42 -2.39
CA MET A 10 -31.08 -34.51 -3.32
C MET A 10 -30.38 -34.02 -4.59
N GLN A 11 -30.77 -32.86 -5.09
CA GLN A 11 -30.22 -32.23 -6.30
C GLN A 11 -28.76 -31.82 -6.17
N THR A 12 -28.24 -31.70 -4.95
CA THR A 12 -26.82 -31.41 -4.69
C THR A 12 -25.99 -32.68 -4.46
N ALA A 13 -26.53 -33.87 -4.69
CA ALA A 13 -25.78 -35.12 -4.56
C ALA A 13 -24.51 -35.18 -5.42
N PRO A 14 -24.49 -34.66 -6.67
CA PRO A 14 -23.25 -34.58 -7.45
C PRO A 14 -22.17 -33.73 -6.78
N GLN A 15 -22.51 -32.55 -6.25
CA GLN A 15 -21.57 -31.67 -5.54
C GLN A 15 -21.04 -32.32 -4.28
N ARG A 16 -21.90 -33.01 -3.49
CA ARG A 16 -21.46 -33.74 -2.29
C ARG A 16 -20.51 -34.88 -2.63
N SER A 17 -20.68 -35.52 -3.79
CA SER A 17 -19.72 -36.53 -4.26
C SER A 17 -18.33 -35.93 -4.51
N LEU A 18 -18.26 -34.69 -5.01
CA LEU A 18 -17.00 -33.97 -5.19
C LEU A 18 -16.39 -33.54 -3.83
N PHE A 19 -17.19 -33.09 -2.89
CA PHE A 19 -16.72 -32.83 -1.52
C PHE A 19 -16.19 -34.08 -0.85
N ASN A 20 -16.83 -35.23 -1.08
CA ASN A 20 -16.32 -36.54 -0.60
C ASN A 20 -14.94 -36.86 -1.24
N ALA A 21 -14.72 -36.53 -2.52
CA ALA A 21 -13.42 -36.72 -3.17
C ALA A 21 -12.31 -35.83 -2.58
N LEU A 22 -12.66 -34.72 -1.91
CA LEU A 22 -11.75 -33.87 -1.13
C LEU A 22 -11.47 -34.46 0.28
N GLY A 23 -12.11 -35.55 0.66
CA GLY A 23 -11.99 -36.14 1.99
C GLY A 23 -12.84 -35.49 3.07
N LEU A 24 -13.80 -34.63 2.71
CA LEU A 24 -14.69 -33.99 3.67
C LEU A 24 -15.73 -35.00 4.19
N THR A 25 -15.90 -35.02 5.52
CA THR A 25 -16.87 -35.88 6.20
C THR A 25 -18.28 -35.26 6.15
N LYS A 26 -19.29 -36.06 6.52
CA LYS A 26 -20.68 -35.55 6.62
C LYS A 26 -20.80 -34.47 7.68
N GLU A 27 -20.12 -34.64 8.81
CA GLU A 27 -20.10 -33.68 9.93
C GLU A 27 -19.43 -32.35 9.54
N GLU A 28 -18.42 -32.37 8.68
CA GLU A 28 -17.80 -31.15 8.14
C GLU A 28 -18.75 -30.43 7.18
N LEU A 29 -19.52 -31.17 6.36
CA LEU A 29 -20.49 -30.60 5.44
C LEU A 29 -21.73 -30.03 6.16
N GLU A 30 -22.00 -30.38 7.39
CA GLU A 30 -23.05 -29.74 8.21
C GLU A 30 -22.68 -28.36 8.72
N LYS A 31 -21.37 -28.03 8.74
CA LYS A 31 -20.81 -26.76 9.22
C LYS A 31 -20.74 -25.70 8.10
N PRO A 32 -20.62 -24.41 8.45
CA PRO A 32 -20.31 -23.36 7.48
C PRO A 32 -18.98 -23.62 6.76
N LEU A 33 -18.96 -23.45 5.44
CA LEU A 33 -17.71 -23.51 4.64
C LEU A 33 -17.01 -22.15 4.72
N VAL A 34 -15.79 -22.13 5.24
CA VAL A 34 -14.97 -20.93 5.41
C VAL A 34 -13.78 -20.99 4.46
N ALA A 35 -13.70 -20.05 3.53
CA ALA A 35 -12.55 -19.91 2.67
C ALA A 35 -11.36 -19.33 3.44
N ILE A 36 -10.20 -19.96 3.32
CA ILE A 36 -8.91 -19.39 3.73
C ILE A 36 -8.20 -18.98 2.44
N VAL A 37 -8.19 -17.67 2.15
CA VAL A 37 -7.63 -17.13 0.92
C VAL A 37 -6.18 -16.75 1.17
N SER A 38 -5.24 -17.57 0.68
CA SER A 38 -3.82 -17.40 0.96
C SER A 38 -3.03 -17.04 -0.29
N SER A 39 -2.16 -16.07 -0.17
CA SER A 39 -1.19 -15.73 -1.21
C SER A 39 0.19 -16.37 -1.00
N TYR A 40 0.25 -17.47 -0.29
CA TYR A 40 1.48 -18.25 -0.12
C TYR A 40 2.18 -18.51 -1.45
N ASN A 41 3.47 -18.27 -1.48
CA ASN A 41 4.41 -18.68 -2.55
C ASN A 41 5.85 -18.60 -2.03
N GLU A 42 6.79 -19.18 -2.78
CA GLU A 42 8.20 -19.28 -2.38
C GLU A 42 9.08 -18.16 -2.96
N ILE A 43 8.54 -17.29 -3.86
CA ILE A 43 9.33 -16.22 -4.49
C ILE A 43 9.21 -14.88 -3.76
N VAL A 44 8.16 -14.66 -2.96
CA VAL A 44 7.95 -13.42 -2.23
C VAL A 44 8.35 -13.62 -0.76
N PRO A 45 9.41 -12.93 -0.26
CA PRO A 45 9.86 -13.09 1.13
C PRO A 45 8.76 -12.85 2.17
N GLY A 46 7.82 -11.95 1.87
CA GLY A 46 6.65 -11.69 2.72
C GLY A 46 5.61 -12.80 2.74
N HIS A 47 5.69 -13.78 1.85
CA HIS A 47 4.66 -14.81 1.67
C HIS A 47 5.15 -16.23 1.96
N MET A 48 6.44 -16.45 2.07
CA MET A 48 7.01 -17.79 2.25
C MET A 48 6.62 -18.48 3.57
N ASN A 49 6.12 -17.73 4.56
CA ASN A 49 5.65 -18.27 5.85
C ASN A 49 4.12 -18.30 5.97
N LEU A 50 3.38 -17.93 4.92
CA LEU A 50 1.91 -17.86 4.98
C LEU A 50 1.27 -19.26 5.10
N ASP A 51 1.95 -20.32 4.72
CA ASP A 51 1.53 -21.71 4.99
C ASP A 51 1.25 -21.94 6.48
N LYS A 52 2.14 -21.47 7.36
CA LYS A 52 1.99 -21.57 8.83
C LYS A 52 0.83 -20.74 9.36
N ILE A 53 0.65 -19.54 8.79
CA ILE A 53 -0.48 -18.65 9.12
C ILE A 53 -1.80 -19.31 8.71
N VAL A 54 -1.85 -19.90 7.50
CA VAL A 54 -3.01 -20.64 6.99
C VAL A 54 -3.38 -21.79 7.91
N GLU A 55 -2.42 -22.66 8.29
CA GLU A 55 -2.70 -23.78 9.19
C GLU A 55 -3.20 -23.31 10.56
N ALA A 56 -2.65 -22.22 11.10
CA ALA A 56 -3.14 -21.64 12.34
C ALA A 56 -4.57 -21.09 12.20
N ALA A 57 -4.89 -20.39 11.11
CA ALA A 57 -6.24 -19.88 10.84
C ALA A 57 -7.24 -21.02 10.66
N LYS A 58 -6.89 -22.09 9.95
CA LYS A 58 -7.72 -23.31 9.81
C LYS A 58 -8.06 -23.91 11.16
N LEU A 59 -7.06 -24.04 12.06
CA LEU A 59 -7.29 -24.52 13.42
C LEU A 59 -8.30 -23.63 14.16
N GLY A 60 -8.16 -22.31 14.05
CA GLY A 60 -9.09 -21.36 14.65
C GLY A 60 -10.53 -21.53 14.14
N VAL A 61 -10.71 -21.66 12.82
CA VAL A 61 -12.02 -21.93 12.21
C VAL A 61 -12.62 -23.25 12.69
N ALA A 62 -11.83 -24.32 12.70
CA ALA A 62 -12.28 -25.65 13.13
C ALA A 62 -12.69 -25.65 14.62
N MET A 63 -11.89 -25.01 15.49
CA MET A 63 -12.20 -24.85 16.92
C MET A 63 -13.51 -24.09 17.16
N ALA A 64 -13.86 -23.15 16.29
CA ALA A 64 -15.08 -22.36 16.39
C ALA A 64 -16.28 -22.94 15.64
N GLY A 65 -16.14 -24.16 15.07
CA GLY A 65 -17.22 -24.94 14.47
C GLY A 65 -17.46 -24.67 12.98
N GLY A 66 -16.46 -24.16 12.24
CA GLY A 66 -16.48 -24.03 10.78
C GLY A 66 -15.66 -25.13 10.09
N THR A 67 -15.84 -25.29 8.78
CA THR A 67 -15.04 -26.14 7.91
C THR A 67 -14.15 -25.28 7.04
N PRO A 68 -12.83 -25.21 7.29
CA PRO A 68 -11.91 -24.38 6.54
C PRO A 68 -11.47 -25.05 5.24
N ILE A 69 -11.51 -24.31 4.13
CA ILE A 69 -11.03 -24.76 2.81
C ILE A 69 -10.11 -23.69 2.24
N VAL A 70 -8.89 -24.08 1.84
CA VAL A 70 -7.88 -23.16 1.31
C VAL A 70 -8.01 -23.05 -0.22
N PHE A 71 -7.91 -21.83 -0.74
CA PHE A 71 -7.60 -21.59 -2.14
C PHE A 71 -6.60 -20.42 -2.29
N PRO A 72 -5.78 -20.39 -3.37
CA PRO A 72 -4.74 -19.42 -3.51
C PRO A 72 -5.22 -18.07 -4.08
N ALA A 73 -4.59 -16.98 -3.62
CA ALA A 73 -4.43 -15.73 -4.35
C ALA A 73 -2.98 -15.62 -4.83
N ILE A 74 -2.74 -14.78 -5.84
CA ILE A 74 -1.37 -14.51 -6.31
C ILE A 74 -0.75 -13.33 -5.56
N ALA A 75 0.57 -13.19 -5.68
CA ALA A 75 1.30 -12.00 -5.26
C ALA A 75 2.55 -11.80 -6.12
N VAL A 76 2.93 -10.54 -6.34
CA VAL A 76 4.20 -10.13 -6.92
C VAL A 76 5.03 -9.47 -5.83
N CYS A 77 6.32 -9.75 -5.79
CA CYS A 77 7.25 -9.05 -4.90
C CYS A 77 7.71 -7.75 -5.58
N ASP A 78 7.27 -6.61 -5.06
CA ASP A 78 7.66 -5.31 -5.59
C ASP A 78 9.17 -5.08 -5.51
N GLY A 79 9.83 -5.54 -4.45
CA GLY A 79 11.29 -5.43 -4.30
C GLY A 79 12.06 -6.20 -5.37
N ILE A 80 11.65 -7.44 -5.69
CA ILE A 80 12.28 -8.25 -6.76
C ILE A 80 11.94 -7.69 -8.15
N ALA A 81 10.74 -7.15 -8.32
CA ALA A 81 10.30 -6.57 -9.58
C ALA A 81 10.88 -5.16 -9.86
N MET A 82 11.47 -4.51 -8.84
CA MET A 82 11.94 -3.13 -8.91
C MET A 82 13.07 -2.95 -9.93
N GLY A 83 12.99 -1.86 -10.71
CA GLY A 83 14.06 -1.46 -11.64
C GLY A 83 14.11 -2.23 -12.96
N HIS A 84 13.12 -3.07 -13.25
CA HIS A 84 13.00 -3.73 -14.56
C HIS A 84 11.53 -3.84 -15.01
N VAL A 85 11.28 -4.42 -16.20
CA VAL A 85 9.94 -4.53 -16.79
C VAL A 85 8.92 -5.24 -15.88
N GLY A 86 9.37 -6.11 -14.99
CA GLY A 86 8.53 -6.82 -14.01
C GLY A 86 7.69 -5.89 -13.14
N MET A 87 8.20 -4.68 -12.84
CA MET A 87 7.49 -3.73 -12.00
C MET A 87 6.16 -3.25 -12.59
N LYS A 88 5.99 -3.30 -13.90
CA LYS A 88 4.70 -3.03 -14.60
C LYS A 88 3.60 -4.03 -14.24
N TYR A 89 4.00 -5.24 -13.79
CA TYR A 89 3.07 -6.30 -13.39
C TYR A 89 2.66 -6.23 -11.91
N SER A 90 3.23 -5.33 -11.12
CA SER A 90 2.87 -5.20 -9.71
C SER A 90 1.45 -4.66 -9.51
N LEU A 91 1.17 -3.40 -9.85
CA LEU A 91 -0.14 -2.78 -9.58
C LEU A 91 -1.29 -3.51 -10.27
N VAL A 92 -1.08 -3.98 -11.48
CA VAL A 92 -2.12 -4.68 -12.25
C VAL A 92 -2.60 -5.96 -11.58
N THR A 93 -1.80 -6.57 -10.69
CA THR A 93 -2.22 -7.74 -9.92
C THR A 93 -3.23 -7.41 -8.83
N ARG A 94 -3.33 -6.17 -8.36
CA ARG A 94 -4.32 -5.78 -7.35
C ARG A 94 -5.75 -6.11 -7.81
N ASP A 95 -6.11 -5.68 -9.01
CA ASP A 95 -7.43 -5.92 -9.58
C ASP A 95 -7.60 -7.40 -9.97
N LEU A 96 -6.57 -8.04 -10.53
CA LEU A 96 -6.58 -9.47 -10.84
C LEU A 96 -6.78 -10.35 -9.60
N ILE A 97 -6.18 -9.98 -8.47
CA ILE A 97 -6.38 -10.65 -7.18
C ILE A 97 -7.83 -10.50 -6.72
N ALA A 98 -8.39 -9.28 -6.83
CA ALA A 98 -9.78 -9.04 -6.49
C ALA A 98 -10.72 -9.87 -7.35
N ASP A 99 -10.55 -9.86 -8.67
CA ASP A 99 -11.38 -10.58 -9.65
C ASP A 99 -11.33 -12.09 -9.43
N SER A 100 -10.13 -12.66 -9.31
CA SER A 100 -9.96 -14.10 -9.14
C SER A 100 -10.50 -14.61 -7.79
N THR A 101 -10.33 -13.83 -6.73
CA THR A 101 -10.84 -14.17 -5.40
C THR A 101 -12.37 -14.11 -5.37
N GLU A 102 -12.96 -13.09 -5.98
CA GLU A 102 -14.41 -12.97 -6.15
C GLU A 102 -14.98 -14.18 -6.89
N CYS A 103 -14.38 -14.54 -8.04
CA CYS A 103 -14.81 -15.69 -8.81
C CYS A 103 -14.77 -17.00 -8.00
N MET A 104 -13.68 -17.25 -7.27
CA MET A 104 -13.54 -18.44 -6.44
C MET A 104 -14.56 -18.47 -5.29
N ALA A 105 -14.71 -17.35 -4.59
CA ALA A 105 -15.60 -17.27 -3.43
C ALA A 105 -17.08 -17.45 -3.80
N LEU A 106 -17.51 -16.83 -4.89
CA LEU A 106 -18.92 -16.89 -5.33
C LEU A 106 -19.25 -18.22 -6.01
N ALA A 107 -18.36 -18.75 -6.87
CA ALA A 107 -18.58 -20.01 -7.56
C ALA A 107 -18.74 -21.21 -6.60
N HIS A 108 -18.07 -21.18 -5.46
CA HIS A 108 -18.08 -22.27 -4.47
C HIS A 108 -18.98 -22.00 -3.25
N ALA A 109 -19.72 -20.89 -3.27
CA ALA A 109 -20.74 -20.56 -2.29
C ALA A 109 -20.26 -20.55 -0.82
N PHE A 110 -19.07 -20.01 -0.54
CA PHE A 110 -18.55 -19.90 0.82
C PHE A 110 -19.45 -19.03 1.73
N ASP A 111 -19.47 -19.38 3.01
CA ASP A 111 -20.26 -18.70 4.04
C ASP A 111 -19.49 -17.55 4.71
N ALA A 112 -18.17 -17.67 4.80
CA ALA A 112 -17.25 -16.69 5.40
C ALA A 112 -15.84 -16.84 4.81
N MET A 113 -14.97 -15.84 5.06
CA MET A 113 -13.59 -15.84 4.56
C MET A 113 -12.58 -15.38 5.62
N VAL A 114 -11.41 -16.02 5.66
CA VAL A 114 -10.20 -15.47 6.29
C VAL A 114 -9.23 -15.11 5.17
N MET A 115 -8.86 -13.84 5.07
CA MET A 115 -7.90 -13.35 4.09
C MET A 115 -6.50 -13.35 4.68
N VAL A 116 -5.53 -13.98 3.99
CA VAL A 116 -4.14 -14.14 4.44
C VAL A 116 -3.18 -13.50 3.42
N PRO A 117 -3.16 -12.15 3.36
CA PRO A 117 -2.24 -11.38 2.52
C PRO A 117 -0.94 -11.06 3.25
N ASN A 118 0.00 -10.38 2.55
CA ASN A 118 1.07 -9.65 3.24
C ASN A 118 1.70 -8.50 2.42
N CYS A 119 1.75 -8.57 1.08
CA CYS A 119 2.48 -7.60 0.24
C CYS A 119 1.62 -6.48 -0.34
N ASP A 120 2.29 -5.56 -1.01
CA ASP A 120 1.85 -4.23 -1.45
C ASP A 120 0.51 -4.20 -2.18
N LYS A 121 0.30 -5.11 -3.14
CA LYS A 121 -0.90 -5.12 -4.00
C LYS A 121 -1.88 -6.22 -3.60
N ASN A 122 -1.37 -7.20 -2.84
CA ASN A 122 -2.16 -8.33 -2.37
C ASN A 122 -3.12 -7.91 -1.23
N VAL A 123 -2.66 -7.08 -0.29
CA VAL A 123 -3.53 -6.55 0.79
C VAL A 123 -4.71 -5.75 0.22
N PRO A 124 -4.49 -4.69 -0.59
CA PRO A 124 -5.61 -3.93 -1.15
C PRO A 124 -6.47 -4.76 -2.11
N GLY A 125 -5.88 -5.67 -2.90
CA GLY A 125 -6.64 -6.55 -3.79
C GLY A 125 -7.63 -7.46 -3.04
N LEU A 126 -7.20 -8.05 -1.92
CA LEU A 126 -8.07 -8.86 -1.08
C LEU A 126 -9.11 -8.04 -0.31
N LEU A 127 -8.78 -6.78 0.09
CA LEU A 127 -9.78 -5.85 0.65
C LEU A 127 -10.87 -5.50 -0.38
N MET A 128 -10.48 -5.25 -1.64
CA MET A 128 -11.43 -5.06 -2.75
C MET A 128 -12.31 -6.30 -2.94
N ALA A 129 -11.74 -7.51 -2.95
CA ALA A 129 -12.50 -8.77 -3.05
C ALA A 129 -13.47 -8.95 -1.88
N ALA A 130 -13.03 -8.67 -0.66
CA ALA A 130 -13.88 -8.77 0.53
C ALA A 130 -15.09 -7.83 0.43
N ALA A 131 -14.89 -6.59 -0.03
CA ALA A 131 -15.95 -5.63 -0.27
C ALA A 131 -16.95 -6.10 -1.33
N ARG A 132 -16.47 -6.67 -2.46
CA ARG A 132 -17.33 -7.20 -3.55
C ARG A 132 -18.15 -8.40 -3.11
N VAL A 133 -17.51 -9.42 -2.54
CA VAL A 133 -18.15 -10.69 -2.13
C VAL A 133 -19.11 -10.46 -0.96
N ASN A 134 -18.76 -9.57 -0.06
CA ASN A 134 -19.57 -9.10 1.07
C ASN A 134 -20.17 -10.23 1.92
N ILE A 135 -19.36 -11.20 2.30
CA ILE A 135 -19.66 -12.20 3.33
C ILE A 135 -18.76 -11.96 4.54
N PRO A 136 -19.10 -12.45 5.75
CA PRO A 136 -18.28 -12.29 6.93
C PRO A 136 -16.80 -12.60 6.66
N THR A 137 -15.91 -11.64 6.89
CA THR A 137 -14.50 -11.72 6.50
C THR A 137 -13.61 -11.08 7.56
N VAL A 138 -12.49 -11.75 7.88
CA VAL A 138 -11.44 -11.23 8.78
C VAL A 138 -10.09 -11.33 8.07
N PHE A 139 -9.24 -10.32 8.28
CA PHE A 139 -7.88 -10.29 7.75
C PHE A 139 -6.86 -10.71 8.81
N VAL A 140 -5.88 -11.49 8.41
CA VAL A 140 -4.66 -11.77 9.16
C VAL A 140 -3.48 -11.79 8.21
N SER A 141 -2.62 -10.78 8.27
CA SER A 141 -1.44 -10.69 7.41
C SER A 141 -0.29 -11.58 7.89
N GLY A 142 0.71 -11.78 7.01
CA GLY A 142 1.92 -12.53 7.36
C GLY A 142 2.85 -11.80 8.34
N GLY A 143 2.71 -10.49 8.50
CA GLY A 143 3.52 -9.63 9.36
C GLY A 143 4.80 -9.10 8.70
N PRO A 144 5.40 -8.04 9.27
CA PRO A 144 6.66 -7.47 8.81
C PRO A 144 7.86 -8.36 9.16
N MET A 145 8.93 -8.28 8.35
CA MET A 145 10.24 -8.80 8.72
C MET A 145 10.88 -7.95 9.82
N LEU A 146 11.86 -8.50 10.50
CA LEU A 146 12.71 -7.75 11.41
C LEU A 146 13.64 -6.82 10.61
N ALA A 147 14.07 -5.71 11.23
CA ALA A 147 15.10 -4.87 10.65
C ALA A 147 16.44 -5.63 10.58
N GLY A 148 17.20 -5.40 9.50
CA GLY A 148 18.55 -5.90 9.38
C GLY A 148 19.53 -5.11 10.27
N HIS A 149 20.75 -5.64 10.39
CA HIS A 149 21.83 -4.96 11.09
C HIS A 149 23.11 -5.05 10.26
N VAL A 150 23.65 -3.90 9.87
CA VAL A 150 24.90 -3.78 9.15
C VAL A 150 25.76 -2.74 9.86
N GLN A 151 26.99 -3.11 10.21
CA GLN A 151 27.96 -2.23 10.88
C GLN A 151 27.40 -1.51 12.13
N GLY A 152 26.60 -2.24 12.92
CA GLY A 152 25.98 -1.70 14.15
C GLY A 152 24.76 -0.82 13.93
N GLN A 153 24.32 -0.63 12.70
CA GLN A 153 23.13 0.15 12.37
C GLN A 153 21.96 -0.74 11.93
N ARG A 154 20.75 -0.37 12.30
CA ARG A 154 19.54 -1.01 11.76
C ARG A 154 19.34 -0.63 10.30
N THR A 155 18.98 -1.59 9.48
CA THR A 155 18.85 -1.46 8.03
C THR A 155 17.56 -2.10 7.51
N SER A 156 17.28 -1.82 6.25
CA SER A 156 16.15 -2.40 5.52
C SER A 156 16.47 -2.48 4.02
N LEU A 157 15.52 -2.96 3.22
CA LEU A 157 15.66 -2.99 1.76
C LEU A 157 15.99 -1.60 1.17
N SER A 158 15.44 -0.51 1.72
CA SER A 158 15.77 0.85 1.24
C SER A 158 17.24 1.19 1.43
N SER A 159 17.84 0.77 2.56
CA SER A 159 19.26 0.95 2.82
C SER A 159 20.14 0.22 1.80
N MET A 160 19.67 -0.94 1.29
CA MET A 160 20.35 -1.67 0.22
C MET A 160 20.38 -0.87 -1.09
N PHE A 161 19.25 -0.23 -1.47
CA PHE A 161 19.22 0.63 -2.66
C PHE A 161 20.12 1.87 -2.50
N GLU A 162 20.16 2.45 -1.30
CA GLU A 162 21.06 3.57 -0.97
C GLU A 162 22.54 3.12 -1.04
N ALA A 163 22.88 1.92 -0.55
CA ALA A 163 24.24 1.34 -0.62
C ALA A 163 24.69 1.16 -2.07
N VAL A 164 23.83 0.66 -2.96
CA VAL A 164 24.13 0.56 -4.41
C VAL A 164 24.37 1.95 -5.02
N GLY A 165 23.59 2.96 -4.63
CA GLY A 165 23.83 4.35 -5.06
C GLY A 165 25.16 4.91 -4.56
N ALA A 166 25.52 4.65 -3.29
CA ALA A 166 26.78 5.07 -2.69
C ALA A 166 27.99 4.37 -3.35
N HIS A 167 27.85 3.09 -3.69
CA HIS A 167 28.89 2.36 -4.44
C HIS A 167 29.09 2.98 -5.83
N ALA A 168 28.02 3.26 -6.57
CA ALA A 168 28.10 3.91 -7.87
C ALA A 168 28.77 5.30 -7.81
N ALA A 169 28.64 6.00 -6.67
CA ALA A 169 29.31 7.28 -6.41
C ALA A 169 30.74 7.14 -5.86
N GLY A 170 31.29 5.91 -5.77
CA GLY A 170 32.63 5.65 -5.24
C GLY A 170 32.81 5.84 -3.73
N LYS A 171 31.69 5.92 -2.98
CA LYS A 171 31.65 6.14 -1.52
C LYS A 171 31.62 4.84 -0.71
N MET A 172 31.40 3.70 -1.35
CA MET A 172 31.26 2.38 -0.74
C MET A 172 31.97 1.33 -1.60
N THR A 173 32.65 0.36 -0.98
CA THR A 173 33.28 -0.76 -1.68
C THR A 173 32.27 -1.85 -2.01
N GLU A 174 32.59 -2.75 -2.93
CA GLU A 174 31.76 -3.93 -3.26
C GLU A 174 31.57 -4.84 -2.05
N GLU A 175 32.64 -5.09 -1.26
CA GLU A 175 32.57 -5.87 -0.03
C GLU A 175 31.59 -5.29 1.01
N GLN A 176 31.53 -3.96 1.13
CA GLN A 176 30.56 -3.28 1.99
C GLN A 176 29.13 -3.45 1.47
N VAL A 177 28.92 -3.43 0.15
CA VAL A 177 27.61 -3.71 -0.46
C VAL A 177 27.19 -5.16 -0.20
N ASP A 178 28.11 -6.13 -0.32
CA ASP A 178 27.85 -7.55 -0.04
C ASP A 178 27.45 -7.81 1.42
N ASP A 179 27.99 -7.02 2.36
CA ASP A 179 27.57 -7.06 3.76
C ASP A 179 26.08 -6.64 3.90
N TYR A 180 25.65 -5.59 3.17
CA TYR A 180 24.22 -5.21 3.10
C TYR A 180 23.37 -6.31 2.44
N VAL A 181 23.82 -6.92 1.34
CA VAL A 181 23.11 -8.03 0.68
C VAL A 181 22.80 -9.16 1.66
N SER A 182 23.77 -9.48 2.52
CA SER A 182 23.66 -10.60 3.46
C SER A 182 22.78 -10.29 4.69
N HIS A 183 22.68 -9.03 5.10
CA HIS A 183 22.14 -8.69 6.42
C HIS A 183 20.97 -7.67 6.44
N ALA A 184 20.68 -7.00 5.31
CA ALA A 184 19.62 -5.98 5.28
C ALA A 184 18.19 -6.53 5.41
N CYS A 185 17.96 -7.79 4.98
CA CYS A 185 16.66 -8.46 5.03
C CYS A 185 16.79 -9.83 5.74
N PRO A 186 16.83 -9.88 7.08
CA PRO A 186 17.29 -11.06 7.82
C PRO A 186 16.23 -12.16 8.00
N THR A 187 14.92 -11.85 7.79
CA THR A 187 13.82 -12.80 8.07
C THR A 187 12.78 -12.79 6.96
N CYS A 188 11.88 -13.78 6.97
CA CYS A 188 10.64 -13.70 6.22
C CYS A 188 9.76 -12.55 6.76
N GLY A 189 8.78 -12.13 5.97
CA GLY A 189 7.86 -11.05 6.28
C GLY A 189 7.82 -9.98 5.18
N SER A 190 6.86 -9.07 5.26
CA SER A 190 6.86 -7.84 4.47
C SER A 190 8.03 -6.95 4.87
N CYS A 191 8.24 -5.83 4.18
CA CYS A 191 9.36 -4.93 4.49
C CYS A 191 9.36 -4.51 5.98
N SER A 192 10.56 -4.21 6.56
CA SER A 192 10.68 -3.82 7.97
C SER A 192 10.29 -2.36 8.26
N GLY A 193 10.18 -1.48 7.23
CA GLY A 193 9.78 -0.08 7.37
C GLY A 193 8.31 0.17 7.04
N MET A 194 7.87 1.44 7.15
CA MET A 194 6.51 1.89 6.80
C MET A 194 6.43 2.15 5.28
N TYR A 195 6.60 1.07 4.52
CA TYR A 195 6.43 1.02 3.08
C TYR A 195 4.99 0.56 2.74
N THR A 196 4.68 0.34 1.48
CA THR A 196 3.30 0.12 1.05
C THR A 196 2.63 -1.10 1.70
N ALA A 197 3.33 -2.24 1.80
CA ALA A 197 2.80 -3.45 2.43
C ALA A 197 2.35 -3.19 3.88
N ASN A 198 3.24 -2.63 4.69
CA ASN A 198 2.97 -2.35 6.11
C ASN A 198 1.95 -1.22 6.28
N SER A 199 1.98 -0.20 5.41
CA SER A 199 0.95 0.84 5.37
C SER A 199 -0.44 0.22 5.21
N MET A 200 -0.63 -0.62 4.20
CA MET A 200 -1.93 -1.25 3.95
C MET A 200 -2.33 -2.26 5.04
N ASN A 201 -1.37 -3.00 5.61
CA ASN A 201 -1.64 -3.89 6.74
C ASN A 201 -2.07 -3.12 8.01
N CYS A 202 -1.45 -1.97 8.29
CA CYS A 202 -1.85 -1.08 9.39
C CYS A 202 -3.23 -0.45 9.13
N LEU A 203 -3.47 0.03 7.89
CA LEU A 203 -4.76 0.61 7.54
C LEU A 203 -5.90 -0.41 7.52
N THR A 204 -5.60 -1.71 7.34
CA THR A 204 -6.58 -2.79 7.51
C THR A 204 -7.12 -2.84 8.95
N GLU A 205 -6.27 -2.58 9.96
CA GLU A 205 -6.71 -2.40 11.35
C GLU A 205 -7.53 -1.13 11.53
N ALA A 206 -7.07 0.00 10.96
CA ALA A 206 -7.73 1.29 11.09
C ALA A 206 -9.12 1.33 10.44
N ILE A 207 -9.32 0.63 9.31
CA ILE A 207 -10.64 0.42 8.68
C ILE A 207 -11.54 -0.43 9.57
N GLY A 208 -10.96 -1.29 10.42
CA GLY A 208 -11.69 -2.22 11.27
C GLY A 208 -11.80 -3.65 10.70
N MET A 209 -11.04 -4.00 9.64
CA MET A 209 -11.07 -5.32 8.98
C MET A 209 -10.01 -6.30 9.50
N GLY A 210 -9.05 -5.84 10.30
CA GLY A 210 -8.01 -6.64 10.95
C GLY A 210 -8.11 -6.59 12.47
N LEU A 211 -7.62 -7.63 13.14
CA LEU A 211 -7.46 -7.65 14.59
C LEU A 211 -6.23 -6.84 15.00
N GLN A 212 -6.17 -6.40 16.26
CA GLN A 212 -5.03 -5.69 16.83
C GLN A 212 -3.71 -6.43 16.59
N GLY A 213 -2.72 -5.74 16.05
CA GLY A 213 -1.41 -6.30 15.70
C GLY A 213 -1.33 -6.91 14.30
N ASN A 214 -2.41 -6.86 13.50
CA ASN A 214 -2.40 -7.33 12.12
C ASN A 214 -1.26 -6.71 11.31
N GLY A 215 -1.06 -5.40 11.40
CA GLY A 215 -0.04 -4.68 10.66
C GLY A 215 1.35 -4.68 11.30
N THR A 216 1.48 -5.00 12.60
CA THR A 216 2.71 -4.69 13.34
C THR A 216 3.42 -5.88 13.96
N ILE A 217 2.72 -6.95 14.37
CA ILE A 217 3.37 -8.15 14.94
C ILE A 217 4.34 -8.73 13.90
N PRO A 218 5.65 -8.87 14.18
CA PRO A 218 6.60 -9.45 13.25
C PRO A 218 6.23 -10.87 12.82
N ALA A 219 6.58 -11.20 11.57
CA ALA A 219 6.26 -12.49 10.95
C ALA A 219 6.79 -13.70 11.71
N VAL A 220 7.93 -13.55 12.38
CA VAL A 220 8.64 -14.62 13.10
C VAL A 220 8.22 -14.76 14.57
N TYR A 221 7.35 -13.87 15.07
CA TYR A 221 6.90 -13.92 16.46
C TYR A 221 5.78 -14.96 16.66
N SER A 222 5.80 -15.65 17.81
CA SER A 222 4.73 -16.60 18.18
C SER A 222 3.35 -15.96 18.24
N ASP A 223 3.29 -14.65 18.55
CA ASP A 223 2.05 -13.89 18.60
C ASP A 223 1.37 -13.78 17.22
N ARG A 224 2.13 -13.85 16.12
CA ARG A 224 1.58 -13.93 14.76
C ARG A 224 0.75 -15.19 14.56
N ILE A 225 1.23 -16.33 15.07
CA ILE A 225 0.49 -17.61 15.02
C ILE A 225 -0.77 -17.55 15.91
N LYS A 226 -0.67 -16.95 17.10
CA LYS A 226 -1.84 -16.77 17.98
C LYS A 226 -2.89 -15.89 17.31
N LEU A 227 -2.46 -14.78 16.68
CA LEU A 227 -3.35 -13.87 15.96
C LEU A 227 -4.09 -14.61 14.82
N ALA A 228 -3.39 -15.46 14.09
CA ALA A 228 -4.01 -16.24 13.01
C ALA A 228 -5.10 -17.21 13.53
N LYS A 229 -4.86 -17.88 14.67
CA LYS A 229 -5.90 -18.70 15.32
C LYS A 229 -7.10 -17.86 15.75
N HIS A 230 -6.84 -16.69 16.36
CA HIS A 230 -7.89 -15.77 16.77
C HIS A 230 -8.69 -15.25 15.57
N ALA A 231 -8.04 -14.94 14.44
CA ALA A 231 -8.74 -14.55 13.22
C ALA A 231 -9.68 -15.64 12.69
N GLY A 232 -9.23 -16.92 12.74
CA GLY A 232 -10.06 -18.07 12.40
C GLY A 232 -11.25 -18.27 13.34
N MET A 233 -11.08 -18.03 14.63
CA MET A 233 -12.21 -18.06 15.58
C MET A 233 -13.14 -16.86 15.36
N GLN A 234 -12.56 -15.70 15.14
CA GLN A 234 -13.32 -14.45 15.02
C GLN A 234 -14.20 -14.42 13.77
N VAL A 235 -13.77 -14.98 12.63
CA VAL A 235 -14.63 -15.03 11.44
C VAL A 235 -15.91 -15.84 11.68
N MET A 236 -15.86 -16.83 12.56
CA MET A 236 -17.04 -17.61 12.94
C MET A 236 -18.02 -16.79 13.83
N GLU A 237 -17.49 -15.91 14.69
CA GLU A 237 -18.32 -14.96 15.44
C GLU A 237 -18.96 -13.92 14.50
N MET A 238 -18.18 -13.43 13.51
CA MET A 238 -18.70 -12.55 12.47
C MET A 238 -19.83 -13.21 11.67
N TYR A 239 -19.63 -14.50 11.31
CA TYR A 239 -20.64 -15.30 10.63
C TYR A 239 -21.92 -15.43 11.46
N LYS A 240 -21.85 -15.76 12.75
CA LYS A 240 -22.99 -15.88 13.65
C LYS A 240 -23.77 -14.57 13.79
N LYS A 241 -23.06 -13.45 13.89
CA LYS A 241 -23.61 -12.09 14.00
C LYS A 241 -24.01 -11.49 12.65
N ASN A 242 -23.68 -12.16 11.53
CA ASN A 242 -23.87 -11.68 10.16
C ASN A 242 -23.28 -10.28 9.90
N ILE A 243 -22.12 -9.99 10.49
CA ILE A 243 -21.37 -8.74 10.25
C ILE A 243 -20.50 -8.95 9.00
N ARG A 244 -20.63 -8.07 8.01
CA ARG A 244 -20.03 -8.20 6.69
C ARG A 244 -19.07 -7.03 6.41
N PRO A 245 -18.17 -7.15 5.42
CA PRO A 245 -17.24 -6.07 5.08
C PRO A 245 -17.90 -4.70 4.84
N ARG A 246 -19.04 -4.63 4.12
CA ARG A 246 -19.71 -3.35 3.86
C ARG A 246 -20.42 -2.75 5.08
N ASP A 247 -20.65 -3.51 6.14
CA ASP A 247 -21.14 -2.98 7.43
C ASP A 247 -20.01 -2.24 8.17
N ILE A 248 -18.75 -2.56 7.86
CA ILE A 248 -17.54 -1.99 8.47
C ILE A 248 -16.92 -0.91 7.55
N MET A 249 -16.78 -1.21 6.26
CA MET A 249 -16.14 -0.35 5.24
C MET A 249 -17.07 0.80 4.81
N CYS A 250 -17.52 1.62 5.75
CA CYS A 250 -18.30 2.83 5.48
C CYS A 250 -17.37 4.05 5.27
N GLU A 251 -17.91 5.15 4.81
CA GLU A 251 -17.17 6.39 4.57
C GLU A 251 -16.33 6.81 5.78
N LYS A 252 -16.90 6.85 6.98
CA LYS A 252 -16.20 7.21 8.22
C LYS A 252 -15.04 6.25 8.55
N ALA A 253 -15.13 4.97 8.20
CA ALA A 253 -14.04 4.03 8.38
C ALA A 253 -12.84 4.36 7.47
N PHE A 254 -13.09 4.80 6.23
CA PHE A 254 -12.03 5.31 5.35
C PHE A 254 -11.45 6.63 5.83
N LEU A 255 -12.25 7.52 6.43
CA LEU A 255 -11.74 8.74 7.05
C LEU A 255 -10.86 8.43 8.27
N ASN A 256 -11.23 7.46 9.12
CA ASN A 256 -10.36 6.95 10.17
C ASN A 256 -9.04 6.40 9.62
N ALA A 257 -9.12 5.61 8.54
CA ALA A 257 -7.92 5.08 7.89
C ALA A 257 -7.00 6.19 7.37
N MET A 258 -7.55 7.22 6.72
CA MET A 258 -6.77 8.38 6.28
C MET A 258 -6.16 9.16 7.46
N THR A 259 -6.89 9.30 8.56
CA THR A 259 -6.36 9.94 9.77
C THR A 259 -5.18 9.16 10.35
N VAL A 260 -5.28 7.84 10.43
CA VAL A 260 -4.19 6.97 10.89
C VAL A 260 -3.02 6.99 9.89
N ASP A 261 -3.29 7.03 8.59
CA ASP A 261 -2.31 7.17 7.52
C ASP A 261 -1.45 8.43 7.70
N MET A 262 -2.09 9.58 7.95
CA MET A 262 -1.42 10.85 8.21
C MET A 262 -0.56 10.81 9.47
N ALA A 263 -1.05 10.19 10.54
CA ALA A 263 -0.33 10.08 11.81
C ALA A 263 0.89 9.15 11.74
N LEU A 264 0.78 8.04 11.02
CA LEU A 264 1.86 7.07 10.80
C LEU A 264 2.89 7.55 9.77
N GLY A 265 2.52 8.47 8.86
CA GLY A 265 3.33 8.82 7.69
C GLY A 265 3.52 7.63 6.76
N CYS A 266 2.43 7.04 6.30
CA CYS A 266 2.43 5.87 5.44
C CYS A 266 3.02 6.13 4.03
N SER A 267 2.93 5.14 3.17
CA SER A 267 3.32 5.25 1.76
C SER A 267 2.32 6.08 0.96
N THR A 268 2.79 6.89 0.00
CA THR A 268 1.92 7.60 -0.96
C THR A 268 0.97 6.68 -1.72
N ASN A 269 1.30 5.38 -1.83
CA ASN A 269 0.45 4.38 -2.48
C ASN A 269 -0.90 4.17 -1.77
N THR A 270 -1.03 4.55 -0.50
CA THR A 270 -2.32 4.51 0.22
C THR A 270 -3.35 5.44 -0.43
N MET A 271 -2.90 6.58 -0.99
CA MET A 271 -3.75 7.51 -1.74
C MET A 271 -4.23 6.93 -3.09
N LEU A 272 -3.66 5.82 -3.55
CA LEU A 272 -4.14 5.04 -4.68
C LEU A 272 -5.06 3.89 -4.22
N HIS A 273 -4.68 3.21 -3.14
CA HIS A 273 -5.36 1.99 -2.72
C HIS A 273 -6.64 2.24 -1.93
N LEU A 274 -6.67 3.24 -1.04
CA LEU A 274 -7.89 3.58 -0.27
C LEU A 274 -9.06 3.96 -1.19
N PRO A 275 -8.90 4.84 -2.22
CA PRO A 275 -9.96 5.10 -3.18
C PRO A 275 -10.44 3.86 -3.94
N ALA A 276 -9.52 2.95 -4.31
CA ALA A 276 -9.87 1.72 -5.00
C ALA A 276 -10.72 0.77 -4.12
N ILE A 277 -10.32 0.59 -2.85
CA ILE A 277 -11.06 -0.23 -1.89
C ILE A 277 -12.43 0.39 -1.59
N ALA A 278 -12.47 1.71 -1.37
CA ALA A 278 -13.71 2.45 -1.13
C ALA A 278 -14.69 2.30 -2.31
N HIS A 279 -14.19 2.38 -3.55
CA HIS A 279 -14.99 2.14 -4.75
C HIS A 279 -15.70 0.79 -4.71
N GLU A 280 -14.99 -0.28 -4.38
CA GLU A 280 -15.54 -1.64 -4.29
C GLU A 280 -16.51 -1.82 -3.11
N ALA A 281 -16.32 -1.03 -2.05
CA ALA A 281 -17.25 -0.97 -0.93
C ALA A 281 -18.52 -0.15 -1.26
N GLY A 282 -18.59 0.52 -2.41
CA GLY A 282 -19.66 1.43 -2.80
C GLY A 282 -19.58 2.80 -2.12
N VAL A 283 -18.39 3.16 -1.61
CA VAL A 283 -18.11 4.46 -0.95
C VAL A 283 -17.39 5.38 -1.94
N LYS A 284 -17.88 6.59 -2.07
CA LYS A 284 -17.22 7.63 -2.87
C LYS A 284 -16.20 8.36 -2.01
N LEU A 285 -14.92 8.04 -2.19
CA LEU A 285 -13.81 8.67 -1.49
C LEU A 285 -13.07 9.60 -2.47
N ASN A 286 -13.07 10.90 -2.19
CA ASN A 286 -12.33 11.89 -2.98
C ASN A 286 -11.02 12.24 -2.26
N LEU A 287 -9.90 12.29 -3.01
CA LEU A 287 -8.59 12.68 -2.47
C LEU A 287 -8.52 14.13 -1.98
N ASP A 288 -9.47 14.99 -2.36
CA ASP A 288 -9.52 16.38 -1.87
C ASP A 288 -9.61 16.47 -0.34
N ILE A 289 -10.27 15.48 0.28
CA ILE A 289 -10.39 15.41 1.74
C ILE A 289 -9.06 15.09 2.45
N ALA A 290 -8.08 14.55 1.73
CA ALA A 290 -6.81 14.15 2.33
C ALA A 290 -6.06 15.34 2.94
N ASN A 291 -6.06 16.49 2.27
CA ASN A 291 -5.42 17.70 2.80
C ASN A 291 -6.16 18.27 4.01
N GLU A 292 -7.50 18.19 4.04
CA GLU A 292 -8.29 18.61 5.20
C GLU A 292 -8.01 17.75 6.43
N ILE A 293 -7.88 16.44 6.21
CA ILE A 293 -7.51 15.48 7.28
C ILE A 293 -6.06 15.74 7.69
N SER A 294 -5.13 15.88 6.74
CA SER A 294 -3.72 16.15 7.01
C SER A 294 -3.52 17.42 7.84
N ALA A 295 -4.26 18.49 7.53
CA ALA A 295 -4.17 19.76 8.27
C ALA A 295 -4.58 19.66 9.76
N LYS A 296 -5.40 18.68 10.11
CA LYS A 296 -5.94 18.48 11.48
C LYS A 296 -5.25 17.32 12.22
N THR A 297 -4.51 16.48 11.50
CA THR A 297 -3.93 15.26 12.03
C THR A 297 -2.42 15.41 12.19
N PRO A 298 -1.88 15.41 13.40
CA PRO A 298 -0.45 15.50 13.60
C PRO A 298 0.25 14.21 13.15
N ASN A 299 1.50 14.33 12.67
CA ASN A 299 2.35 13.18 12.40
C ASN A 299 3.01 12.70 13.69
N LEU A 300 2.67 11.48 14.11
CA LEU A 300 3.09 10.90 15.40
C LEU A 300 4.25 9.91 15.28
N CYS A 301 4.57 9.44 14.08
CA CYS A 301 5.57 8.39 13.87
C CYS A 301 6.52 8.76 12.74
N HIS A 302 7.82 8.57 12.98
CA HIS A 302 8.86 8.65 11.95
C HIS A 302 9.51 7.28 11.73
N LEU A 303 8.75 6.37 11.10
CA LEU A 303 9.28 5.08 10.71
C LEU A 303 10.10 5.19 9.41
N ALA A 304 11.04 4.26 9.21
CA ALA A 304 11.80 4.18 7.96
C ALA A 304 10.85 4.19 6.74
N PRO A 305 11.09 5.01 5.69
CA PRO A 305 12.30 5.78 5.41
C PRO A 305 12.34 7.19 6.04
N ALA A 306 11.27 7.68 6.66
CA ALA A 306 11.23 9.03 7.25
C ALA A 306 12.16 9.18 8.48
N GLY A 307 12.41 8.08 9.19
CA GLY A 307 13.30 8.02 10.36
C GLY A 307 14.02 6.68 10.46
N HIS A 308 14.54 6.40 11.66
CA HIS A 308 15.31 5.17 11.96
C HIS A 308 14.54 4.17 12.83
N THR A 309 13.22 4.33 12.93
CA THR A 309 12.33 3.41 13.65
C THR A 309 11.72 2.41 12.67
N TYR A 310 11.57 1.16 13.10
CA TYR A 310 11.07 0.07 12.28
C TYR A 310 9.78 -0.53 12.85
N MET A 311 9.11 -1.40 12.09
CA MET A 311 7.81 -1.96 12.44
C MET A 311 7.80 -2.76 13.75
N GLU A 312 8.88 -3.45 14.07
CA GLU A 312 9.02 -4.18 15.33
C GLU A 312 8.94 -3.23 16.55
N GLN A 313 9.55 -2.04 16.45
CA GLN A 313 9.51 -1.03 17.49
C GLN A 313 8.12 -0.40 17.62
N LEU A 314 7.42 -0.20 16.50
CA LEU A 314 6.03 0.24 16.52
C LEU A 314 5.14 -0.79 17.22
N ASN A 315 5.34 -2.09 16.97
CA ASN A 315 4.62 -3.15 17.66
C ASN A 315 4.85 -3.12 19.18
N GLU A 316 6.11 -2.99 19.61
CA GLU A 316 6.51 -2.90 21.01
C GLU A 316 5.90 -1.66 21.70
N ALA A 317 5.81 -0.54 20.98
CA ALA A 317 5.20 0.70 21.45
C ALA A 317 3.67 0.62 21.63
N GLY A 318 3.02 -0.42 21.12
CA GLY A 318 1.57 -0.65 21.22
C GLY A 318 0.83 -0.71 19.89
N GLY A 319 1.55 -0.60 18.78
CA GLY A 319 1.02 -0.79 17.42
C GLY A 319 0.03 0.28 16.98
N VAL A 320 -0.77 -0.07 15.97
CA VAL A 320 -1.75 0.85 15.35
C VAL A 320 -2.78 1.35 16.35
N TYR A 321 -3.27 0.48 17.24
CA TYR A 321 -4.28 0.87 18.21
C TYR A 321 -3.75 1.87 19.24
N ALA A 322 -2.45 1.85 19.57
CA ALA A 322 -1.85 2.89 20.43
C ALA A 322 -1.80 4.25 19.70
N VAL A 323 -1.50 4.27 18.39
CA VAL A 323 -1.59 5.48 17.56
C VAL A 323 -3.03 5.98 17.50
N MET A 324 -4.00 5.09 17.28
CA MET A 324 -5.42 5.44 17.26
C MET A 324 -5.89 6.00 18.61
N ASN A 325 -5.41 5.45 19.72
CA ASN A 325 -5.75 5.97 21.05
C ASN A 325 -5.14 7.36 21.29
N GLU A 326 -3.91 7.62 20.83
CA GLU A 326 -3.33 8.98 20.86
C GLU A 326 -4.19 9.98 20.06
N LEU A 327 -4.60 9.62 18.84
CA LEU A 327 -5.47 10.44 18.00
C LEU A 327 -6.83 10.70 18.64
N ASN A 328 -7.37 9.69 19.33
CA ASN A 328 -8.68 9.80 20.01
C ASN A 328 -8.68 10.79 21.16
N LYS A 329 -7.55 11.08 21.81
CA LYS A 329 -7.44 12.09 22.87
C LYS A 329 -7.85 13.49 22.39
N LYS A 330 -7.73 13.79 21.09
CA LYS A 330 -8.22 15.03 20.45
C LYS A 330 -9.51 14.83 19.66
N GLY A 331 -10.18 13.69 19.77
CA GLY A 331 -11.44 13.40 19.07
C GLY A 331 -11.30 13.33 17.55
N LEU A 332 -10.15 12.90 17.03
CA LEU A 332 -9.87 12.86 15.59
C LEU A 332 -10.42 11.62 14.89
N LEU A 333 -11.00 10.67 15.63
CA LEU A 333 -11.53 9.43 15.09
C LEU A 333 -13.04 9.29 15.33
N TYR A 334 -13.71 8.63 14.41
CA TYR A 334 -15.07 8.13 14.60
C TYR A 334 -14.98 6.82 15.39
N THR A 335 -15.35 6.84 16.66
CA THR A 335 -15.17 5.72 17.60
C THR A 335 -16.35 4.77 17.72
N ASP A 336 -17.49 5.15 17.19
CA ASP A 336 -18.75 4.40 17.22
C ASP A 336 -18.89 3.33 16.12
N LEU A 337 -17.86 3.20 15.26
CA LEU A 337 -17.89 2.30 14.10
C LEU A 337 -17.62 0.85 14.50
N MET A 338 -18.42 -0.06 13.93
CA MET A 338 -18.25 -1.51 14.08
C MET A 338 -16.96 -1.99 13.43
N THR A 339 -16.33 -3.00 14.03
CA THR A 339 -15.14 -3.66 13.51
C THR A 339 -15.30 -5.19 13.46
N VAL A 340 -14.34 -5.88 12.86
CA VAL A 340 -14.32 -7.37 12.84
C VAL A 340 -14.21 -8.00 14.23
N THR A 341 -13.87 -7.25 15.28
CA THR A 341 -13.90 -7.79 16.66
C THR A 341 -15.33 -7.96 17.18
N GLY A 342 -16.34 -7.43 16.49
CA GLY A 342 -17.71 -7.34 16.97
C GLY A 342 -17.92 -6.29 18.05
N LYS A 343 -16.94 -5.40 18.22
CA LYS A 343 -16.92 -4.21 19.09
C LYS A 343 -16.67 -2.97 18.23
N THR A 344 -16.93 -1.81 18.81
CA THR A 344 -16.63 -0.53 18.17
C THR A 344 -15.14 -0.21 18.16
N VAL A 345 -14.73 0.76 17.33
CA VAL A 345 -13.36 1.30 17.32
C VAL A 345 -12.99 1.79 18.73
N GLY A 346 -13.88 2.57 19.39
CA GLY A 346 -13.63 3.09 20.73
C GLY A 346 -13.36 2.00 21.76
N GLU A 347 -14.22 0.97 21.83
CA GLU A 347 -14.05 -0.18 22.73
C GLU A 347 -12.74 -0.94 22.49
N ASN A 348 -12.24 -0.97 21.25
CA ASN A 348 -11.00 -1.66 20.91
C ASN A 348 -9.75 -0.89 21.35
N ILE A 349 -9.76 0.45 21.33
CA ILE A 349 -8.58 1.28 21.58
C ILE A 349 -8.50 1.84 23.00
N GLU A 350 -9.62 1.87 23.74
CA GLU A 350 -9.79 2.53 25.04
C GLU A 350 -8.70 2.16 26.08
N HIS A 351 -8.26 0.90 26.11
CA HIS A 351 -7.29 0.41 27.10
C HIS A 351 -5.87 0.20 26.51
N VAL A 352 -5.64 0.59 25.26
CA VAL A 352 -4.34 0.41 24.61
C VAL A 352 -3.43 1.57 24.96
N VAL A 353 -2.29 1.25 25.58
CA VAL A 353 -1.33 2.25 26.07
C VAL A 353 -0.18 2.42 25.07
N ASN A 354 0.19 3.67 24.80
CA ASN A 354 1.45 4.01 24.16
C ASN A 354 2.60 3.72 25.15
N ARG A 355 3.40 2.70 24.87
CA ARG A 355 4.49 2.20 25.74
C ARG A 355 5.84 2.86 25.45
N ASN A 356 5.95 3.57 24.33
CA ASN A 356 7.20 4.23 23.93
C ASN A 356 6.93 5.56 23.21
N PRO A 357 6.98 6.70 23.96
CA PRO A 357 6.76 8.03 23.41
C PRO A 357 7.83 8.52 22.41
N GLU A 358 8.94 7.81 22.28
CA GLU A 358 9.95 8.11 21.24
C GLU A 358 9.57 7.50 19.89
N VAL A 359 8.83 6.40 19.89
CA VAL A 359 8.34 5.71 18.68
C VAL A 359 6.99 6.26 18.23
N ILE A 360 6.05 6.38 19.17
CA ILE A 360 4.75 7.01 18.95
C ILE A 360 4.74 8.30 19.79
N ARG A 361 4.91 9.44 19.16
CA ARG A 361 4.87 10.73 19.86
C ARG A 361 3.51 10.95 20.49
N PRO A 362 3.48 11.51 21.72
CA PRO A 362 2.22 11.98 22.31
C PRO A 362 1.56 13.02 21.40
N ILE A 363 0.23 13.01 21.38
CA ILE A 363 -0.57 13.91 20.53
C ILE A 363 -0.27 15.41 20.75
N ASP A 364 0.23 15.78 21.94
CA ASP A 364 0.60 17.16 22.29
C ASP A 364 2.07 17.49 22.02
N ASN A 365 2.85 16.51 21.53
CA ASN A 365 4.26 16.71 21.14
C ASN A 365 4.59 15.89 19.88
N PRO A 366 3.92 16.14 18.74
CA PRO A 366 4.11 15.40 17.50
C PRO A 366 5.44 15.76 16.81
N TYR A 367 5.81 14.97 15.81
CA TYR A 367 6.89 15.33 14.87
C TYR A 367 6.51 16.53 13.99
N SER A 368 5.23 16.62 13.61
CA SER A 368 4.63 17.72 12.84
C SER A 368 3.17 17.88 13.25
N GLU A 369 2.70 19.12 13.32
CA GLU A 369 1.28 19.44 13.55
C GLU A 369 0.37 19.01 12.39
N THR A 370 0.94 18.68 11.24
CA THR A 370 0.23 18.23 10.05
C THR A 370 0.67 16.82 9.66
N GLY A 371 -0.20 16.13 8.90
CA GLY A 371 0.00 14.75 8.49
C GLY A 371 1.23 14.49 7.62
N GLY A 372 1.64 13.22 7.57
CA GLY A 372 2.83 12.77 6.86
C GLY A 372 2.68 12.71 5.33
N ILE A 373 1.47 12.90 4.77
CA ILE A 373 1.19 12.91 3.33
C ILE A 373 0.53 14.24 2.94
N ALA A 374 0.86 14.73 1.74
CA ALA A 374 0.20 15.88 1.12
C ALA A 374 -0.23 15.54 -0.32
N VAL A 375 -1.39 16.06 -0.72
CA VAL A 375 -1.90 15.99 -2.10
C VAL A 375 -1.78 17.39 -2.71
N LEU A 376 -0.85 17.54 -3.66
CA LEU A 376 -0.57 18.81 -4.32
C LEU A 376 -1.50 19.00 -5.51
N LYS A 377 -1.90 20.25 -5.75
CA LYS A 377 -2.72 20.68 -6.89
C LYS A 377 -2.15 21.91 -7.57
N GLY A 378 -2.53 22.12 -8.82
CA GLY A 378 -2.13 23.30 -9.59
C GLY A 378 -2.26 23.08 -11.09
N ASN A 379 -1.76 24.01 -11.89
CA ASN A 379 -1.85 23.91 -13.33
C ASN A 379 -1.07 22.72 -13.91
N LEU A 380 -0.07 22.20 -13.17
CA LEU A 380 0.67 20.99 -13.56
C LEU A 380 -0.03 19.71 -13.09
N ALA A 381 -0.76 19.74 -11.99
CA ALA A 381 -1.47 18.61 -11.40
C ALA A 381 -2.91 19.00 -11.02
N PRO A 382 -3.81 19.25 -11.99
CA PRO A 382 -5.18 19.68 -11.70
C PRO A 382 -5.97 18.73 -10.82
N ASP A 383 -5.77 17.42 -10.98
CA ASP A 383 -6.48 16.40 -10.20
C ASP A 383 -5.72 16.04 -8.92
N SER A 384 -4.44 15.70 -9.02
CA SER A 384 -3.59 15.38 -7.87
C SER A 384 -2.10 15.25 -8.22
N GLY A 385 -1.24 15.48 -7.24
CA GLY A 385 0.12 14.98 -7.14
C GLY A 385 0.37 14.61 -5.68
N VAL A 386 0.92 13.44 -5.38
CA VAL A 386 1.03 12.94 -4.00
C VAL A 386 2.49 12.91 -3.56
N VAL A 387 2.76 13.44 -2.37
CA VAL A 387 4.10 13.44 -1.77
C VAL A 387 4.07 12.92 -0.33
N LYS A 388 5.09 12.13 0.05
CA LYS A 388 5.35 11.75 1.43
C LYS A 388 6.04 12.92 2.15
N ARG A 389 5.24 13.85 2.69
CA ARG A 389 5.71 15.05 3.37
C ARG A 389 6.68 14.75 4.51
N SER A 390 6.43 13.71 5.30
CA SER A 390 7.26 13.30 6.42
C SER A 390 8.67 12.83 6.04
N ALA A 391 8.94 12.58 4.75
CA ALA A 391 10.25 12.17 4.23
C ALA A 391 10.95 13.29 3.44
N VAL A 392 10.40 14.50 3.41
CA VAL A 392 10.99 15.67 2.73
C VAL A 392 11.77 16.49 3.74
N VAL A 393 13.02 16.82 3.40
CA VAL A 393 13.85 17.71 4.22
C VAL A 393 13.31 19.15 4.18
N PRO A 394 13.49 19.96 5.24
CA PRO A 394 12.92 21.32 5.33
C PRO A 394 13.24 22.21 4.13
N GLU A 395 14.46 22.11 3.60
CA GLU A 395 14.96 22.90 2.48
C GLU A 395 14.21 22.62 1.17
N MET A 396 13.62 21.43 1.03
CA MET A 396 12.90 20.99 -0.15
C MET A 396 11.37 21.08 -0.02
N MET A 397 10.87 21.60 1.11
CA MET A 397 9.42 21.81 1.30
C MET A 397 8.85 22.86 0.34
N VAL A 398 9.68 23.83 -0.03
CA VAL A 398 9.41 24.80 -1.11
C VAL A 398 10.59 24.75 -2.05
N HIS A 399 10.34 24.43 -3.31
CA HIS A 399 11.38 24.28 -4.32
C HIS A 399 10.92 24.85 -5.67
N GLU A 400 11.84 25.52 -6.36
CA GLU A 400 11.63 26.02 -7.71
C GLU A 400 12.86 25.70 -8.55
N GLY A 401 12.65 25.16 -9.76
CA GLY A 401 13.76 24.82 -10.62
C GLY A 401 13.38 24.41 -12.04
N PRO A 402 14.37 24.34 -12.94
CA PRO A 402 14.15 23.93 -14.32
C PRO A 402 13.83 22.46 -14.44
N ALA A 403 12.85 22.14 -15.30
CA ALA A 403 12.47 20.77 -15.63
C ALA A 403 13.56 20.08 -16.43
N ARG A 404 13.88 18.85 -16.05
CA ARG A 404 14.67 17.87 -16.83
C ARG A 404 13.73 16.74 -17.21
N VAL A 405 13.34 16.68 -18.49
CA VAL A 405 12.20 15.91 -18.96
C VAL A 405 12.61 14.57 -19.55
N PHE A 406 12.03 13.47 -19.04
CA PHE A 406 12.27 12.11 -19.48
C PHE A 406 10.94 11.36 -19.71
N ASP A 407 10.88 10.55 -20.76
CA ASP A 407 9.68 9.80 -21.14
C ASP A 407 9.69 8.34 -20.67
N CYS A 408 10.68 7.97 -19.86
CA CYS A 408 10.78 6.70 -19.13
C CYS A 408 11.74 6.80 -17.95
N GLU A 409 11.65 5.85 -17.03
CA GLU A 409 12.51 5.74 -15.86
C GLU A 409 13.99 5.53 -16.24
N GLU A 410 14.25 4.70 -17.25
CA GLU A 410 15.57 4.29 -17.67
C GLU A 410 16.45 5.49 -18.12
N ASP A 411 15.86 6.38 -18.92
CA ASP A 411 16.56 7.59 -19.41
C ASP A 411 16.84 8.56 -18.26
N ALA A 412 15.89 8.70 -17.33
CA ALA A 412 16.08 9.53 -16.13
C ALA A 412 17.24 8.99 -15.26
N ILE A 413 17.27 7.68 -15.00
CA ILE A 413 18.37 7.05 -14.24
C ILE A 413 19.72 7.25 -14.94
N ALA A 414 19.77 7.07 -16.25
CA ALA A 414 20.99 7.27 -17.03
C ALA A 414 21.50 8.72 -16.94
N ALA A 415 20.57 9.70 -16.99
CA ALA A 415 20.91 11.13 -16.84
C ALA A 415 21.40 11.47 -15.42
N ILE A 416 20.76 10.93 -14.37
CA ILE A 416 21.15 11.13 -12.97
C ILE A 416 22.58 10.58 -12.75
N LYS A 417 22.78 9.30 -13.07
CA LYS A 417 24.08 8.64 -12.88
C LYS A 417 25.19 9.21 -13.78
N GLY A 418 24.81 9.73 -14.94
CA GLY A 418 25.71 10.41 -15.88
C GLY A 418 26.09 11.84 -15.50
N GLY A 419 25.63 12.36 -14.33
CA GLY A 419 25.96 13.70 -13.86
C GLY A 419 25.30 14.83 -14.66
N LYS A 420 24.24 14.55 -15.41
CA LYS A 420 23.49 15.58 -16.17
C LYS A 420 22.49 16.34 -15.31
N ILE A 421 22.13 15.77 -14.16
CA ILE A 421 21.23 16.39 -13.18
C ILE A 421 22.08 17.10 -12.15
N VAL A 422 21.76 18.37 -11.89
CA VAL A 422 22.49 19.24 -10.98
C VAL A 422 21.58 19.81 -9.89
N ALA A 423 22.18 20.38 -8.85
CA ALA A 423 21.42 21.04 -7.78
C ALA A 423 20.49 22.12 -8.34
N GLY A 424 19.25 22.13 -7.88
CA GLY A 424 18.17 23.02 -8.32
C GLY A 424 17.26 22.43 -9.39
N ASP A 425 17.63 21.34 -10.06
CA ASP A 425 16.80 20.73 -11.10
C ASP A 425 15.51 20.08 -10.53
N VAL A 426 14.49 20.00 -11.38
CA VAL A 426 13.29 19.18 -11.16
C VAL A 426 13.24 18.10 -12.25
N VAL A 427 13.46 16.84 -11.86
CA VAL A 427 13.38 15.70 -12.78
C VAL A 427 11.93 15.33 -13.02
N VAL A 428 11.51 15.33 -14.28
CA VAL A 428 10.14 15.03 -14.74
C VAL A 428 10.14 13.71 -15.49
N ILE A 429 9.53 12.66 -14.90
CA ILE A 429 9.41 11.34 -15.52
C ILE A 429 7.95 11.10 -15.90
N ARG A 430 7.65 11.03 -17.17
CA ARG A 430 6.29 10.96 -17.69
C ARG A 430 6.04 9.71 -18.54
N TYR A 431 4.76 9.43 -18.87
CA TYR A 431 4.31 8.22 -19.55
C TYR A 431 4.60 6.93 -18.77
N GLU A 432 4.66 7.03 -17.43
CA GLU A 432 4.77 5.89 -16.51
C GLU A 432 3.49 5.71 -15.66
N GLY A 433 2.42 6.44 -15.97
CA GLY A 433 1.12 6.34 -15.33
C GLY A 433 0.34 5.06 -15.67
N PRO A 434 -0.93 4.95 -15.20
CA PRO A 434 -1.74 3.72 -15.33
C PRO A 434 -1.86 3.19 -16.76
N LYS A 435 -2.13 4.08 -17.73
CA LYS A 435 -2.25 3.75 -19.15
C LYS A 435 -0.91 3.78 -19.88
N GLY A 436 -0.12 4.82 -19.62
CA GLY A 436 1.11 5.11 -20.37
C GLY A 436 2.24 4.14 -20.07
N GLY A 437 2.37 3.70 -18.81
CA GLY A 437 3.35 2.76 -18.34
C GLY A 437 3.32 1.38 -19.03
N PRO A 438 2.20 0.68 -19.25
CA PRO A 438 1.05 0.60 -18.36
C PRO A 438 1.40 -0.06 -17.03
N GLY A 439 0.47 0.00 -16.09
CA GLY A 439 0.65 -0.58 -14.75
C GLY A 439 1.25 0.38 -13.74
N MET A 440 1.44 1.66 -14.09
CA MET A 440 1.85 2.72 -13.16
C MET A 440 3.02 2.27 -12.29
N ARG A 441 4.15 1.90 -12.93
CA ARG A 441 5.27 1.28 -12.21
C ARG A 441 5.76 2.12 -11.04
N GLU A 442 6.18 1.44 -10.01
CA GLU A 442 6.75 2.04 -8.81
C GLU A 442 8.25 2.20 -8.98
N MET A 443 8.76 3.42 -8.81
CA MET A 443 10.16 3.75 -9.04
C MET A 443 10.87 4.03 -7.71
N LEU A 444 11.99 3.35 -7.47
CA LEU A 444 12.88 3.58 -6.34
C LEU A 444 14.29 3.98 -6.82
N ASN A 445 14.71 3.44 -7.96
CA ASN A 445 16.06 3.68 -8.50
C ASN A 445 16.35 5.17 -8.75
N PRO A 446 15.46 5.99 -9.35
CA PRO A 446 15.75 7.42 -9.54
C PRO A 446 15.92 8.15 -8.20
N THR A 447 15.06 7.89 -7.21
CA THR A 447 15.13 8.56 -5.90
C THR A 447 16.38 8.13 -5.12
N SER A 448 16.73 6.85 -5.19
CA SER A 448 17.95 6.33 -4.55
C SER A 448 19.22 6.83 -5.25
N ALA A 449 19.22 6.98 -6.59
CA ALA A 449 20.34 7.54 -7.33
C ALA A 449 20.56 9.02 -6.95
N ILE A 450 19.50 9.83 -6.88
CA ILE A 450 19.58 11.22 -6.41
C ILE A 450 20.16 11.30 -4.99
N ALA A 451 19.70 10.45 -4.07
CA ALA A 451 20.21 10.40 -2.70
C ALA A 451 21.67 9.95 -2.65
N GLY A 452 22.03 8.89 -3.39
CA GLY A 452 23.39 8.35 -3.45
C GLY A 452 24.40 9.36 -4.02
N MET A 453 24.02 10.19 -4.98
CA MET A 453 24.83 11.27 -5.53
C MET A 453 24.90 12.51 -4.62
N GLY A 454 24.17 12.55 -3.50
CA GLY A 454 24.16 13.68 -2.57
C GLY A 454 23.28 14.86 -3.02
N LEU A 455 22.35 14.63 -3.93
CA LEU A 455 21.43 15.64 -4.48
C LEU A 455 20.06 15.68 -3.79
N GLY A 456 19.82 14.85 -2.77
CA GLY A 456 18.51 14.69 -2.13
C GLY A 456 17.95 15.94 -1.44
N SER A 457 18.81 16.92 -1.12
CA SER A 457 18.41 18.22 -0.53
C SER A 457 18.35 19.37 -1.55
N SER A 458 18.45 19.06 -2.85
CA SER A 458 18.55 20.11 -3.89
C SER A 458 17.87 19.77 -5.22
N VAL A 459 17.39 18.53 -5.40
CA VAL A 459 16.72 18.06 -6.61
C VAL A 459 15.37 17.46 -6.24
N ALA A 460 14.30 17.87 -6.94
CA ALA A 460 12.98 17.27 -6.83
C ALA A 460 12.71 16.32 -8.01
N LEU A 461 11.80 15.36 -7.80
CA LEU A 461 11.32 14.45 -8.84
C LEU A 461 9.79 14.52 -8.92
N ILE A 462 9.24 14.56 -10.12
CA ILE A 462 7.80 14.45 -10.36
C ILE A 462 7.50 13.38 -11.42
N THR A 463 6.37 12.68 -11.29
CA THR A 463 5.96 11.64 -12.24
C THR A 463 4.45 11.42 -12.25
N ASP A 464 3.92 11.03 -13.42
CA ASP A 464 2.57 10.46 -13.54
C ASP A 464 2.50 8.97 -13.16
N GLY A 465 3.66 8.35 -12.92
CA GLY A 465 3.80 7.04 -12.29
C GLY A 465 3.77 7.11 -10.76
N ARG A 466 4.51 6.21 -10.10
CA ARG A 466 4.62 6.14 -8.64
C ARG A 466 6.07 6.14 -8.20
N PHE A 467 6.32 6.72 -7.03
CA PHE A 467 7.55 6.44 -6.30
C PHE A 467 7.29 5.41 -5.21
N SER A 468 8.32 4.61 -4.90
CA SER A 468 8.24 3.62 -3.84
C SER A 468 7.94 4.25 -2.48
N GLY A 469 7.20 3.54 -1.62
CA GLY A 469 7.03 3.93 -0.23
C GLY A 469 8.33 4.04 0.55
N ALA A 470 9.43 3.50 0.02
CA ALA A 470 10.79 3.61 0.53
C ALA A 470 11.56 4.86 0.05
N SER A 471 10.97 5.68 -0.83
CA SER A 471 11.59 6.91 -1.35
C SER A 471 11.71 7.99 -0.28
N ARG A 472 12.80 8.76 -0.36
CA ARG A 472 13.06 9.97 0.43
C ARG A 472 13.13 11.20 -0.48
N GLY A 473 12.98 12.39 0.11
CA GLY A 473 13.10 13.68 -0.58
C GLY A 473 11.81 14.13 -1.26
N ALA A 474 11.89 15.24 -2.00
CA ALA A 474 10.76 15.84 -2.72
C ALA A 474 10.41 15.01 -3.97
N SER A 475 9.78 13.85 -3.75
CA SER A 475 9.35 12.91 -4.80
C SER A 475 7.83 12.90 -4.89
N ILE A 476 7.29 13.60 -5.90
CA ILE A 476 5.86 13.79 -6.12
C ILE A 476 5.39 12.82 -7.21
N GLY A 477 4.64 11.81 -6.82
CA GLY A 477 4.03 10.83 -7.74
C GLY A 477 2.56 11.09 -8.00
N HIS A 478 1.93 10.19 -8.78
CA HIS A 478 0.50 10.23 -9.09
C HIS A 478 0.04 11.56 -9.71
N VAL A 479 0.93 12.23 -10.45
CA VAL A 479 0.57 13.50 -11.12
C VAL A 479 -0.51 13.21 -12.16
N SER A 480 -1.66 13.84 -11.98
CA SER A 480 -2.85 13.62 -12.81
C SER A 480 -3.51 14.95 -13.19
N PRO A 481 -4.14 15.00 -14.38
CA PRO A 481 -4.22 13.98 -15.44
C PRO A 481 -2.86 13.57 -16.00
N GLU A 482 -2.71 12.28 -16.33
CA GLU A 482 -1.46 11.69 -16.75
C GLU A 482 -1.04 12.09 -18.18
N ALA A 483 0.25 11.93 -18.51
CA ALA A 483 0.79 12.29 -19.83
C ALA A 483 0.13 11.50 -20.98
N ALA A 484 -0.18 10.22 -20.79
CA ALA A 484 -0.77 9.37 -21.81
C ALA A 484 -2.18 9.78 -22.24
N VAL A 485 -2.88 10.58 -21.44
CA VAL A 485 -4.20 11.15 -21.73
C VAL A 485 -4.14 12.64 -22.07
N GLY A 486 -2.93 13.20 -22.28
CA GLY A 486 -2.74 14.61 -22.61
C GLY A 486 -2.84 15.56 -21.42
N GLY A 487 -2.60 15.06 -20.20
CA GLY A 487 -2.51 15.90 -19.01
C GLY A 487 -1.38 16.92 -19.09
N PRO A 488 -1.39 17.96 -18.24
CA PRO A 488 -0.40 19.05 -18.30
C PRO A 488 1.05 18.56 -18.24
N ILE A 489 1.35 17.48 -17.50
CA ILE A 489 2.69 16.91 -17.42
C ILE A 489 3.24 16.46 -18.80
N ALA A 490 2.36 16.11 -19.77
CA ALA A 490 2.76 15.78 -21.13
C ALA A 490 3.27 16.98 -21.90
N LEU A 491 2.90 18.19 -21.47
CA LEU A 491 3.16 19.45 -22.15
C LEU A 491 4.40 20.20 -21.60
N VAL A 492 4.99 19.68 -20.51
CA VAL A 492 6.23 20.24 -19.94
C VAL A 492 7.37 20.04 -20.93
N GLU A 493 8.13 21.11 -21.18
CA GLU A 493 9.31 21.11 -22.02
C GLU A 493 10.59 21.24 -21.18
N GLU A 494 11.73 20.86 -21.75
CA GLU A 494 13.03 20.97 -21.09
C GLU A 494 13.32 22.42 -20.71
N GLY A 495 13.65 22.65 -19.44
CA GLY A 495 13.95 23.99 -18.90
C GLY A 495 12.74 24.78 -18.41
N ASP A 496 11.50 24.32 -18.58
CA ASP A 496 10.34 24.96 -17.95
C ASP A 496 10.52 25.03 -16.43
N ILE A 497 10.15 26.13 -15.83
CA ILE A 497 10.29 26.29 -14.38
C ILE A 497 9.12 25.62 -13.67
N ILE A 498 9.43 24.67 -12.79
CA ILE A 498 8.46 23.99 -11.93
C ILE A 498 8.53 24.60 -10.54
N LYS A 499 7.35 24.91 -9.96
CA LYS A 499 7.20 25.45 -8.60
C LYS A 499 6.46 24.44 -7.73
N ILE A 500 7.12 24.02 -6.65
CA ILE A 500 6.62 23.06 -5.65
C ILE A 500 6.49 23.80 -4.33
N ASN A 501 5.30 23.81 -3.74
CA ASN A 501 5.08 24.33 -2.39
C ASN A 501 4.24 23.30 -1.60
N ILE A 502 4.92 22.44 -0.87
CA ILE A 502 4.28 21.36 -0.12
C ILE A 502 3.44 21.88 1.06
N PRO A 503 3.89 22.91 1.84
CA PRO A 503 3.06 23.54 2.85
C PRO A 503 1.72 24.08 2.35
N GLU A 504 1.70 24.65 1.15
CA GLU A 504 0.48 25.21 0.52
C GLU A 504 -0.23 24.22 -0.39
N ASN A 505 0.27 22.98 -0.48
CA ASN A 505 -0.27 21.92 -1.34
C ASN A 505 -0.35 22.31 -2.82
N THR A 506 0.68 23.01 -3.35
CA THR A 506 0.68 23.45 -4.76
C THR A 506 1.80 22.82 -5.60
N LEU A 507 1.47 22.53 -6.87
CA LEU A 507 2.39 22.04 -7.89
C LEU A 507 2.08 22.77 -9.22
N MET A 508 2.99 23.63 -9.65
CA MET A 508 2.77 24.53 -10.77
C MET A 508 3.90 24.44 -11.79
N VAL A 509 3.59 24.72 -13.04
CA VAL A 509 4.58 25.06 -14.08
C VAL A 509 4.42 26.54 -14.45
N ASP A 510 5.54 27.26 -14.52
CA ASP A 510 5.58 28.68 -14.83
C ASP A 510 5.57 28.90 -16.36
N VAL A 511 4.47 28.53 -16.97
CA VAL A 511 4.20 28.69 -18.41
C VAL A 511 2.82 29.31 -18.55
N SER A 512 2.65 30.27 -19.45
CA SER A 512 1.37 30.94 -19.63
C SER A 512 0.29 29.98 -20.15
N ASP A 513 -0.97 30.29 -19.85
CA ASP A 513 -2.11 29.48 -20.30
C ASP A 513 -2.18 29.43 -21.85
N GLU A 514 -1.81 30.51 -22.53
CA GLU A 514 -1.78 30.58 -24.00
C GLU A 514 -0.73 29.62 -24.58
N GLU A 515 0.47 29.55 -23.98
CA GLU A 515 1.52 28.65 -24.44
C GLU A 515 1.16 27.19 -24.11
N MET A 516 0.60 26.91 -22.92
CA MET A 516 0.11 25.58 -22.57
C MET A 516 -0.98 25.11 -23.53
N GLU A 517 -1.90 25.99 -23.93
CA GLU A 517 -2.95 25.64 -24.89
C GLU A 517 -2.39 25.42 -26.30
N LYS A 518 -1.38 26.17 -26.72
CA LYS A 518 -0.66 25.97 -27.97
C LYS A 518 0.05 24.58 -27.97
N ARG A 519 0.75 24.25 -26.89
CA ARG A 519 1.38 22.92 -26.74
C ARG A 519 0.34 21.81 -26.75
N ARG A 520 -0.82 22.00 -26.10
CA ARG A 520 -1.94 21.05 -26.10
C ARG A 520 -2.49 20.79 -27.51
N LYS A 521 -2.62 21.81 -28.34
CA LYS A 521 -3.06 21.66 -29.74
C LYS A 521 -2.08 20.85 -30.58
N ASN A 522 -0.80 20.91 -30.26
CA ASN A 522 0.26 20.18 -30.96
C ASN A 522 0.49 18.78 -30.40
N TRP A 523 0.03 18.50 -29.17
CA TRP A 523 0.18 17.20 -28.55
C TRP A 523 -0.62 16.11 -29.30
N LYS A 524 -0.02 14.93 -29.44
CA LYS A 524 -0.69 13.76 -30.03
C LYS A 524 -0.49 12.57 -29.10
N PRO A 525 -1.52 11.71 -28.96
CA PRO A 525 -1.37 10.44 -28.27
C PRO A 525 -0.20 9.63 -28.85
N ARG A 526 0.59 9.06 -27.98
CA ARG A 526 1.68 8.16 -28.38
C ARG A 526 1.16 6.77 -28.67
N GLU A 527 1.87 6.04 -29.54
CA GLU A 527 1.65 4.61 -29.71
C GLU A 527 1.81 3.88 -28.39
N PRO A 528 0.93 2.91 -28.08
CA PRO A 528 1.00 2.16 -26.84
C PRO A 528 2.34 1.44 -26.68
N LYS A 529 3.00 1.59 -25.52
CA LYS A 529 4.24 0.86 -25.20
C LYS A 529 4.06 -0.67 -25.20
N VAL A 530 2.82 -1.16 -24.98
CA VAL A 530 2.48 -2.58 -24.96
C VAL A 530 1.24 -2.84 -25.81
N THR A 531 1.37 -3.76 -26.78
CA THR A 531 0.34 -4.05 -27.80
C THR A 531 -0.41 -5.36 -27.58
N SER A 532 0.00 -6.20 -26.61
CA SER A 532 -0.58 -7.52 -26.36
C SER A 532 -0.56 -7.90 -24.88
N GLY A 533 -1.17 -9.02 -24.53
CA GLY A 533 -1.15 -9.61 -23.20
C GLY A 533 -1.99 -8.86 -22.16
N TYR A 534 -1.72 -9.13 -20.88
CA TYR A 534 -2.50 -8.59 -19.76
C TYR A 534 -2.36 -7.07 -19.63
N LEU A 535 -1.14 -6.54 -19.79
CA LEU A 535 -0.90 -5.10 -19.69
C LEU A 535 -1.67 -4.29 -20.76
N ARG A 536 -1.87 -4.85 -21.96
CA ARG A 536 -2.69 -4.19 -22.98
C ARG A 536 -4.16 -4.13 -22.57
N ARG A 537 -4.70 -5.23 -22.02
CA ARG A 537 -6.08 -5.26 -21.49
C ARG A 537 -6.24 -4.25 -20.36
N TYR A 538 -5.31 -4.25 -19.43
CA TYR A 538 -5.29 -3.30 -18.30
C TYR A 538 -5.27 -1.83 -18.79
N ALA A 539 -4.38 -1.48 -19.72
CA ALA A 539 -4.28 -0.12 -20.24
C ALA A 539 -5.57 0.40 -20.90
N ASN A 540 -6.38 -0.50 -21.47
CA ASN A 540 -7.66 -0.14 -22.08
C ASN A 540 -8.77 0.14 -21.06
N MET A 541 -8.70 -0.44 -19.87
CA MET A 541 -9.76 -0.43 -18.86
C MET A 541 -9.44 0.47 -17.67
N VAL A 542 -8.16 0.75 -17.41
CA VAL A 542 -7.74 1.45 -16.21
C VAL A 542 -8.11 2.94 -16.24
N THR A 543 -8.56 3.44 -15.08
CA THR A 543 -8.84 4.86 -14.82
C THR A 543 -7.56 5.61 -14.41
N SER A 544 -7.69 6.90 -14.08
CA SER A 544 -6.60 7.74 -13.58
C SER A 544 -6.10 7.29 -12.19
N GLY A 545 -4.85 7.63 -11.87
CA GLY A 545 -4.27 7.50 -10.54
C GLY A 545 -5.05 8.26 -9.47
N SER A 546 -5.59 9.44 -9.81
CA SER A 546 -6.42 10.26 -8.90
C SER A 546 -7.71 9.57 -8.46
N THR A 547 -8.17 8.56 -9.19
CA THR A 547 -9.37 7.76 -8.89
C THR A 547 -9.05 6.33 -8.45
N GLY A 548 -7.80 6.07 -8.07
CA GLY A 548 -7.35 4.76 -7.57
C GLY A 548 -6.83 3.81 -8.64
N ALA A 549 -6.72 4.23 -9.92
CA ALA A 549 -6.31 3.38 -11.04
C ALA A 549 -7.07 2.03 -11.07
N ILE A 550 -8.39 2.09 -10.98
CA ILE A 550 -9.29 0.93 -11.00
C ILE A 550 -9.65 0.53 -12.44
N LEU A 551 -10.06 -0.73 -12.64
CA LEU A 551 -10.59 -1.19 -13.92
C LEU A 551 -12.09 -0.87 -14.05
N LYS A 552 -12.49 -0.33 -15.21
CA LYS A 552 -13.89 -0.06 -15.60
C LYS A 552 -14.16 -0.53 -17.01
#